data_eab5c201c9d60cd5c6d5c02e79fe2b3f
#
_entry.id   eab5c201c9d60cd5c6d5c02e79fe2b3f
#
_cell.length_a   1.000
_cell.length_b   1.000
_cell.length_c   1.000
_cell.angle_alpha   90.00
_cell.angle_beta   90.00
_cell.angle_gamma   90.00
#
_symmetry.space_group_name_H-M   'P 1'
#
loop_
_entity.id
_entity.type
_entity.pdbx_description
1 polymer ?
#
loop_
_entity_poly.entity_id
_entity_poly.type
_entity_poly.pdbx_seq_one_letter_code
_entity_poly.pdbx_strand_id
1 'polypeptide(L)'
;MKKQTTAFHGSDLEKIEAIYGIKKENIVNFAANVNPLGFSKKAAAALAADLSVISRYPDPSYKALKEAISQYTNANPENIILGNGVTELLTLFLSMIKPKKAVIVGPTYSEYEKDLNRMSCEIAQINATEDRDFVLTADTIIKNTPEHTDLVILCNPNNPTSGALHKEELTKLADAYQKSGTFLMIDETYVEFSLRSDDISAAALTNHFDHLIVLRGTSKFFATPGLRLGYALTCNPSLLASASSVQDPWNINSVAETVGSIMFTDREYIHLVRDTMEQEKNYIEAALSKIEGIKTFPVNGNIILAKLPKGSLTSDELFDILIRQGMMIRSCTSFAPLGDRFIRICFMSHEDNVRLMKAIENALKQ
;
A
#
# COMPACT_ATOMS: atom_id res chain seq x y z
N MET A 1 30.00 -1.93 -20.75
CA MET A 1 29.15 -2.89 -20.06
C MET A 1 27.85 -2.20 -19.71
N LYS A 2 26.71 -2.57 -20.35
CA LYS A 2 25.39 -2.08 -19.92
C LYS A 2 25.16 -2.60 -18.49
N LYS A 3 25.16 -1.71 -17.49
CA LYS A 3 24.70 -2.05 -16.14
C LYS A 3 23.25 -2.52 -16.28
N GLN A 4 23.00 -3.75 -15.87
CA GLN A 4 21.65 -4.26 -15.69
C GLN A 4 21.03 -3.40 -14.59
N THR A 5 20.21 -2.43 -14.96
CA THR A 5 19.47 -1.56 -14.01
C THR A 5 18.41 -2.44 -13.36
N THR A 6 18.75 -2.96 -12.20
CA THR A 6 17.80 -3.69 -11.36
C THR A 6 16.89 -2.66 -10.70
N ALA A 7 15.60 -2.67 -11.01
CA ALA A 7 14.63 -1.81 -10.34
C ALA A 7 14.61 -2.16 -8.84
N PHE A 8 15.03 -1.21 -7.99
CA PHE A 8 15.09 -1.42 -6.54
C PHE A 8 13.75 -1.21 -5.87
N HIS A 9 13.41 -2.09 -4.92
CA HIS A 9 12.32 -1.87 -3.98
C HIS A 9 12.73 -0.90 -2.86
N GLY A 10 11.76 -0.18 -2.28
CA GLY A 10 12.04 0.71 -1.14
C GLY A 10 12.64 0.01 0.10
N SER A 11 12.62 -1.32 0.15
CA SER A 11 13.25 -2.13 1.20
C SER A 11 14.68 -2.56 0.89
N ASP A 12 15.21 -2.25 -0.30
CA ASP A 12 16.51 -2.78 -0.78
C ASP A 12 17.72 -1.92 -0.34
N LEU A 13 17.67 -1.28 0.84
CA LEU A 13 18.73 -0.39 1.31
C LEU A 13 20.09 -1.07 1.44
N GLU A 14 20.14 -2.34 1.87
CA GLU A 14 21.36 -3.13 1.97
C GLU A 14 21.99 -3.37 0.58
N LYS A 15 21.16 -3.61 -0.44
CA LYS A 15 21.65 -3.74 -1.83
C LYS A 15 22.18 -2.41 -2.37
N ILE A 16 21.49 -1.30 -2.05
CA ILE A 16 21.94 0.05 -2.42
C ILE A 16 23.29 0.35 -1.77
N GLU A 17 23.43 0.08 -0.48
CA GLU A 17 24.69 0.26 0.24
C GLU A 17 25.82 -0.56 -0.42
N ALA A 18 25.57 -1.82 -0.75
CA ALA A 18 26.56 -2.69 -1.40
C ALA A 18 26.97 -2.21 -2.80
N ILE A 19 26.05 -1.62 -3.58
CA ILE A 19 26.29 -1.21 -4.97
C ILE A 19 26.88 0.21 -5.06
N TYR A 20 26.36 1.15 -4.25
CA TYR A 20 26.71 2.56 -4.33
C TYR A 20 27.71 3.00 -3.26
N GLY A 21 27.99 2.18 -2.24
CA GLY A 21 28.89 2.51 -1.14
C GLY A 21 28.35 3.59 -0.20
N ILE A 22 27.05 3.87 -0.26
CA ILE A 22 26.37 4.86 0.58
C ILE A 22 25.73 4.12 1.74
N LYS A 23 26.10 4.49 2.97
CA LYS A 23 25.53 3.89 4.17
C LYS A 23 24.02 4.10 4.22
N LYS A 24 23.26 3.06 4.53
CA LYS A 24 21.79 3.09 4.52
C LYS A 24 21.18 4.15 5.44
N GLU A 25 21.83 4.46 6.56
CA GLU A 25 21.43 5.53 7.48
C GLU A 25 21.57 6.95 6.89
N ASN A 26 22.32 7.12 5.80
CA ASN A 26 22.50 8.38 5.08
C ASN A 26 21.57 8.51 3.86
N ILE A 27 20.62 7.56 3.69
CA ILE A 27 19.70 7.56 2.55
C ILE A 27 18.31 7.99 3.01
N VAL A 28 17.83 9.11 2.48
CA VAL A 28 16.40 9.48 2.57
C VAL A 28 15.62 8.63 1.58
N ASN A 29 14.69 7.82 2.09
CA ASN A 29 14.04 6.78 1.31
C ASN A 29 12.63 7.20 0.83
N PHE A 30 12.56 7.88 -0.29
CA PHE A 30 11.31 8.27 -0.96
C PHE A 30 10.64 7.09 -1.71
N ALA A 31 11.19 5.90 -1.66
CA ALA A 31 10.65 4.70 -2.33
C ALA A 31 9.92 3.75 -1.39
N ALA A 32 10.06 3.90 -0.06
CA ALA A 32 9.49 2.99 0.94
C ALA A 32 8.00 3.23 1.22
N ASN A 33 7.47 4.42 0.93
CA ASN A 33 6.10 4.85 1.19
C ASN A 33 5.70 4.79 2.68
N VAL A 34 6.66 4.92 3.57
CA VAL A 34 6.44 4.90 5.02
C VAL A 34 6.31 6.33 5.52
N ASN A 35 5.36 6.57 6.42
CA ASN A 35 5.19 7.84 7.12
C ASN A 35 6.48 8.28 7.83
N PRO A 36 7.02 9.46 7.54
CA PRO A 36 8.30 9.94 8.08
C PRO A 36 8.24 10.36 9.57
N LEU A 37 7.04 10.53 10.14
CA LEU A 37 6.89 10.94 11.54
C LEU A 37 7.24 9.83 12.55
N GLY A 38 7.47 8.59 12.05
CA GLY A 38 7.64 7.42 12.90
C GLY A 38 6.32 6.93 13.49
N PHE A 39 6.35 5.95 14.38
CA PHE A 39 5.13 5.40 14.97
C PHE A 39 4.66 6.20 16.19
N SER A 40 3.41 5.97 16.62
CA SER A 40 2.75 6.67 17.72
C SER A 40 3.63 6.75 18.97
N LYS A 41 3.89 7.96 19.45
CA LYS A 41 4.63 8.19 20.69
C LYS A 41 3.91 7.61 21.92
N LYS A 42 2.57 7.60 21.89
CA LYS A 42 1.74 7.00 22.94
C LYS A 42 1.94 5.48 23.00
N ALA A 43 1.93 4.82 21.83
CA ALA A 43 2.19 3.39 21.74
C ALA A 43 3.65 3.05 22.12
N ALA A 44 4.62 3.88 21.71
CA ALA A 44 6.02 3.75 22.09
C ALA A 44 6.23 3.84 23.62
N ALA A 45 5.61 4.83 24.27
CA ALA A 45 5.69 5.03 25.71
C ALA A 45 5.05 3.85 26.48
N ALA A 46 3.91 3.34 26.02
CA ALA A 46 3.26 2.19 26.64
C ALA A 46 4.11 0.91 26.52
N LEU A 47 4.72 0.65 25.36
CA LEU A 47 5.65 -0.47 25.18
C LEU A 47 6.88 -0.33 26.08
N ALA A 48 7.46 0.86 26.16
CA ALA A 48 8.62 1.13 27.03
C ALA A 48 8.30 0.95 28.53
N ALA A 49 7.06 1.24 28.94
CA ALA A 49 6.61 1.07 30.32
C ALA A 49 6.43 -0.40 30.73
N ASP A 50 6.13 -1.29 29.79
CA ASP A 50 5.98 -2.74 30.06
C ASP A 50 6.62 -3.60 28.95
N LEU A 51 7.92 -3.73 28.95
CA LEU A 51 8.65 -4.66 28.07
C LEU A 51 8.41 -6.13 28.42
N SER A 52 7.80 -6.44 29.58
CA SER A 52 7.52 -7.82 29.99
C SER A 52 6.48 -8.50 29.09
N VAL A 53 5.77 -7.74 28.25
CA VAL A 53 4.87 -8.29 27.21
C VAL A 53 5.58 -9.31 26.31
N ILE A 54 6.90 -9.15 26.09
CA ILE A 54 7.72 -10.07 25.25
C ILE A 54 7.81 -11.47 25.89
N SER A 55 7.69 -11.56 27.22
CA SER A 55 7.80 -12.81 27.97
C SER A 55 6.46 -13.53 28.18
N ARG A 56 5.39 -13.04 27.57
CA ARG A 56 4.03 -13.59 27.70
C ARG A 56 3.46 -13.90 26.31
N TYR A 57 2.65 -14.97 26.21
CA TYR A 57 1.81 -15.17 25.06
C TYR A 57 0.75 -14.07 24.96
N PRO A 58 0.39 -13.63 23.76
CA PRO A 58 -0.73 -12.70 23.56
C PRO A 58 -2.07 -13.37 23.90
N ASP A 59 -3.13 -12.56 24.03
CA ASP A 59 -4.51 -13.08 24.11
C ASP A 59 -4.83 -13.87 22.82
N PRO A 60 -5.15 -15.17 22.93
CA PRO A 60 -5.44 -15.99 21.73
C PRO A 60 -6.65 -15.50 20.94
N SER A 61 -7.53 -14.69 21.54
CA SER A 61 -8.67 -14.05 20.84
C SER A 61 -8.34 -12.68 20.29
N TYR A 62 -7.24 -12.05 20.72
CA TYR A 62 -6.85 -10.68 20.37
C TYR A 62 -7.97 -9.67 20.56
N LYS A 63 -8.78 -9.82 21.61
CA LYS A 63 -10.02 -9.06 21.80
C LYS A 63 -9.79 -7.56 21.78
N ALA A 64 -8.84 -7.06 22.56
CA ALA A 64 -8.54 -5.62 22.63
C ALA A 64 -8.07 -5.05 21.29
N LEU A 65 -7.24 -5.80 20.55
CA LEU A 65 -6.76 -5.38 19.24
C LEU A 65 -7.90 -5.37 18.20
N LYS A 66 -8.75 -6.40 18.18
CA LYS A 66 -9.91 -6.45 17.26
C LYS A 66 -10.93 -5.35 17.57
N GLU A 67 -11.19 -5.04 18.84
CA GLU A 67 -12.05 -3.93 19.25
C GLU A 67 -11.47 -2.57 18.77
N ALA A 68 -10.16 -2.35 18.93
CA ALA A 68 -9.51 -1.14 18.46
C ALA A 68 -9.59 -0.98 16.93
N ILE A 69 -9.36 -2.07 16.17
CA ILE A 69 -9.51 -2.09 14.72
C ILE A 69 -10.97 -1.86 14.31
N SER A 70 -11.93 -2.49 15.00
CA SER A 70 -13.36 -2.32 14.76
C SER A 70 -13.79 -0.86 14.89
N GLN A 71 -13.38 -0.20 15.97
CA GLN A 71 -13.65 1.23 16.19
C GLN A 71 -12.98 2.13 15.13
N TYR A 72 -11.82 1.72 14.62
CA TYR A 72 -11.07 2.46 13.62
C TYR A 72 -11.66 2.32 12.21
N THR A 73 -12.25 1.17 11.88
CA THR A 73 -12.68 0.82 10.52
C THR A 73 -14.19 0.79 10.34
N ASN A 74 -14.98 0.84 11.42
CA ASN A 74 -16.42 0.59 11.44
C ASN A 74 -16.80 -0.83 10.93
N ALA A 75 -15.88 -1.79 10.97
CA ALA A 75 -16.14 -3.20 10.71
C ALA A 75 -16.50 -3.93 11.99
N ASN A 76 -17.32 -5.00 11.92
CA ASN A 76 -17.61 -5.82 13.08
C ASN A 76 -16.36 -6.57 13.57
N PRO A 77 -16.12 -6.70 14.88
CA PRO A 77 -14.93 -7.36 15.42
C PRO A 77 -14.77 -8.81 14.96
N GLU A 78 -15.87 -9.54 14.76
CA GLU A 78 -15.90 -10.91 14.26
C GLU A 78 -15.51 -11.05 12.79
N ASN A 79 -15.58 -9.95 12.03
CA ASN A 79 -15.19 -9.90 10.62
C ASN A 79 -13.69 -9.63 10.44
N ILE A 80 -12.91 -9.54 11.54
CA ILE A 80 -11.49 -9.18 11.52
C ILE A 80 -10.62 -10.43 11.61
N ILE A 81 -9.77 -10.63 10.60
CA ILE A 81 -8.72 -11.66 10.57
C ILE A 81 -7.38 -10.93 10.70
N LEU A 82 -6.57 -11.30 11.69
CA LEU A 82 -5.24 -10.70 11.91
C LEU A 82 -4.15 -11.50 11.19
N GLY A 83 -3.07 -10.83 10.78
CA GLY A 83 -1.93 -11.48 10.12
C GLY A 83 -0.60 -10.74 10.30
N ASN A 84 0.50 -11.40 10.03
CA ASN A 84 1.87 -10.84 10.08
C ASN A 84 2.15 -9.90 8.91
N GLY A 85 1.31 -8.88 8.75
CA GLY A 85 1.30 -7.93 7.66
C GLY A 85 0.43 -8.40 6.49
N VAL A 86 0.20 -7.49 5.53
CA VAL A 86 -0.68 -7.73 4.38
C VAL A 86 -0.20 -8.88 3.50
N THR A 87 1.11 -9.10 3.39
CA THR A 87 1.66 -10.18 2.53
C THR A 87 1.27 -11.56 3.03
N GLU A 88 1.26 -11.81 4.34
CA GLU A 88 0.77 -13.08 4.89
C GLU A 88 -0.73 -13.24 4.63
N LEU A 89 -1.51 -12.19 4.87
CA LEU A 89 -2.95 -12.21 4.63
C LEU A 89 -3.29 -12.47 3.15
N LEU A 90 -2.56 -11.86 2.23
CA LEU A 90 -2.70 -12.13 0.80
C LEU A 90 -2.52 -13.63 0.53
N THR A 91 -1.40 -14.22 0.96
CA THR A 91 -1.10 -15.64 0.78
C THR A 91 -2.17 -16.53 1.46
N LEU A 92 -2.62 -16.16 2.66
CA LEU A 92 -3.67 -16.88 3.39
C LEU A 92 -4.97 -16.93 2.60
N PHE A 93 -5.47 -15.77 2.14
CA PHE A 93 -6.72 -15.72 1.36
C PHE A 93 -6.60 -16.46 0.02
N LEU A 94 -5.47 -16.32 -0.68
CA LEU A 94 -5.24 -17.08 -1.89
C LEU A 94 -5.26 -18.58 -1.64
N SER A 95 -4.68 -19.04 -0.53
CA SER A 95 -4.69 -20.46 -0.16
C SER A 95 -6.07 -21.01 0.19
N MET A 96 -6.97 -20.18 0.73
CA MET A 96 -8.35 -20.53 1.05
C MET A 96 -9.26 -20.49 -0.18
N ILE A 97 -9.16 -19.44 -1.01
CA ILE A 97 -9.97 -19.25 -2.22
C ILE A 97 -9.53 -20.24 -3.32
N LYS A 98 -8.23 -20.47 -3.47
CA LYS A 98 -7.62 -21.31 -4.51
C LYS A 98 -8.10 -20.93 -5.92
N PRO A 99 -7.95 -19.66 -6.31
CA PRO A 99 -8.47 -19.19 -7.57
C PRO A 99 -7.77 -19.91 -8.74
N LYS A 100 -8.56 -20.39 -9.72
CA LYS A 100 -8.05 -20.91 -10.99
C LYS A 100 -7.84 -19.79 -12.00
N LYS A 101 -8.69 -18.77 -11.94
CA LYS A 101 -8.64 -17.59 -12.80
C LYS A 101 -8.80 -16.33 -11.96
N ALA A 102 -7.84 -15.42 -12.08
CA ALA A 102 -7.86 -14.15 -11.37
C ALA A 102 -7.65 -12.97 -12.32
N VAL A 103 -8.18 -11.81 -11.91
CA VAL A 103 -7.92 -10.51 -12.53
C VAL A 103 -7.09 -9.66 -11.58
N ILE A 104 -6.03 -9.04 -12.10
CA ILE A 104 -5.28 -7.99 -11.42
C ILE A 104 -5.63 -6.65 -12.07
N VAL A 105 -6.10 -5.69 -11.27
CA VAL A 105 -6.34 -4.31 -11.71
C VAL A 105 -5.05 -3.52 -11.53
N GLY A 106 -4.42 -3.15 -12.66
CA GLY A 106 -3.08 -2.57 -12.69
C GLY A 106 -2.96 -1.27 -13.49
N PRO A 107 -1.71 -0.78 -13.71
CA PRO A 107 -0.44 -1.30 -13.17
C PRO A 107 -0.42 -1.23 -11.64
N THR A 108 0.03 -2.29 -10.96
CA THR A 108 -0.04 -2.36 -9.50
C THR A 108 1.12 -3.17 -8.89
N TYR A 109 1.03 -3.48 -7.62
CA TYR A 109 2.05 -4.17 -6.83
C TYR A 109 2.29 -5.60 -7.33
N SER A 110 3.55 -5.92 -7.62
CA SER A 110 3.95 -7.17 -8.29
C SER A 110 3.77 -8.45 -7.47
N GLU A 111 3.63 -8.34 -6.15
CA GLU A 111 3.48 -9.54 -5.31
C GLU A 111 2.13 -10.25 -5.53
N TYR A 112 1.09 -9.54 -6.00
CA TYR A 112 -0.17 -10.18 -6.36
C TYR A 112 0.03 -11.20 -7.49
N GLU A 113 0.69 -10.76 -8.56
CA GLU A 113 1.00 -11.63 -9.71
C GLU A 113 1.94 -12.77 -9.31
N LYS A 114 2.94 -12.48 -8.49
CA LYS A 114 3.91 -13.47 -8.03
C LYS A 114 3.27 -14.57 -7.19
N ASP A 115 2.36 -14.21 -6.28
CA ASP A 115 1.68 -15.19 -5.42
C ASP A 115 0.64 -16.01 -6.21
N LEU A 116 -0.10 -15.40 -7.13
CA LEU A 116 -1.00 -16.11 -8.04
C LEU A 116 -0.23 -17.09 -8.96
N ASN A 117 0.92 -16.68 -9.49
CA ASN A 117 1.78 -17.54 -10.30
C ASN A 117 2.30 -18.76 -9.53
N ARG A 118 2.62 -18.63 -8.23
CA ARG A 118 3.00 -19.77 -7.37
C ARG A 118 1.90 -20.81 -7.25
N MET A 119 0.65 -20.39 -7.42
CA MET A 119 -0.53 -21.27 -7.36
C MET A 119 -0.96 -21.78 -8.73
N SER A 120 -0.22 -21.45 -9.81
CA SER A 120 -0.58 -21.79 -11.19
C SER A 120 -1.96 -21.24 -11.60
N CYS A 121 -2.32 -20.06 -11.07
CA CYS A 121 -3.56 -19.36 -11.42
C CYS A 121 -3.42 -18.69 -12.79
N GLU A 122 -4.46 -18.79 -13.62
CA GLU A 122 -4.56 -18.00 -14.87
C GLU A 122 -4.81 -16.53 -14.50
N ILE A 123 -3.97 -15.61 -15.01
CA ILE A 123 -4.03 -14.19 -14.68
C ILE A 123 -4.42 -13.37 -15.90
N ALA A 124 -5.50 -12.60 -15.78
CA ALA A 124 -5.82 -11.51 -16.69
C ALA A 124 -5.49 -10.16 -16.04
N GLN A 125 -5.07 -9.17 -16.84
CA GLN A 125 -4.78 -7.83 -16.33
C GLN A 125 -5.72 -6.81 -16.94
N ILE A 126 -6.26 -5.91 -16.12
CA ILE A 126 -7.03 -4.74 -16.54
C ILE A 126 -6.23 -3.52 -16.12
N ASN A 127 -5.52 -2.92 -17.05
CA ASN A 127 -4.63 -1.82 -16.76
C ASN A 127 -5.29 -0.45 -16.98
N ALA A 128 -5.17 0.43 -15.98
CA ALA A 128 -5.42 1.85 -16.14
C ALA A 128 -4.37 2.46 -17.08
N THR A 129 -4.76 3.47 -17.83
CA THR A 129 -3.94 4.08 -18.89
C THR A 129 -3.67 5.55 -18.63
N GLU A 130 -2.59 6.06 -19.20
CA GLU A 130 -2.15 7.45 -19.02
C GLU A 130 -3.15 8.48 -19.56
N ASP A 131 -3.83 8.18 -20.65
CA ASP A 131 -4.83 9.06 -21.26
C ASP A 131 -6.07 9.27 -20.39
N ARG A 132 -6.24 8.43 -19.37
CA ARG A 132 -7.27 8.55 -18.32
C ARG A 132 -6.68 8.83 -16.94
N ASP A 133 -5.48 9.40 -16.89
CA ASP A 133 -4.75 9.69 -15.67
C ASP A 133 -4.66 8.50 -14.67
N PHE A 134 -4.59 7.28 -15.21
CA PHE A 134 -4.57 6.02 -14.48
C PHE A 134 -5.77 5.82 -13.53
N VAL A 135 -6.93 6.37 -13.89
CA VAL A 135 -8.19 6.16 -13.17
C VAL A 135 -9.07 5.20 -13.97
N LEU A 136 -9.59 4.18 -13.32
CA LEU A 136 -10.58 3.25 -13.86
C LEU A 136 -11.95 3.53 -13.22
N THR A 137 -13.02 3.07 -13.89
CA THR A 137 -14.38 3.03 -13.33
C THR A 137 -14.79 1.59 -13.05
N ALA A 138 -15.74 1.39 -12.15
CA ALA A 138 -16.31 0.06 -11.89
C ALA A 138 -16.83 -0.58 -13.17
N ASP A 139 -17.53 0.19 -14.03
CA ASP A 139 -18.04 -0.31 -15.32
C ASP A 139 -16.93 -0.83 -16.22
N THR A 140 -15.81 -0.12 -16.28
CA THR A 140 -14.67 -0.55 -17.08
C THR A 140 -14.08 -1.87 -16.52
N ILE A 141 -13.96 -1.99 -15.20
CA ILE A 141 -13.42 -3.19 -14.57
C ILE A 141 -14.37 -4.37 -14.79
N ILE A 142 -15.67 -4.21 -14.50
CA ILE A 142 -16.68 -5.27 -14.66
C ILE A 142 -16.75 -5.76 -16.10
N LYS A 143 -16.83 -4.82 -17.06
CA LYS A 143 -16.93 -5.14 -18.50
C LYS A 143 -15.74 -5.93 -19.02
N ASN A 144 -14.54 -5.68 -18.50
CA ASN A 144 -13.32 -6.34 -18.95
C ASN A 144 -12.92 -7.53 -18.06
N THR A 145 -13.67 -7.84 -17.01
CA THR A 145 -13.48 -9.06 -16.22
C THR A 145 -13.97 -10.27 -17.02
N PRO A 146 -13.11 -11.24 -17.33
CA PRO A 146 -13.52 -12.42 -18.07
C PRO A 146 -14.56 -13.25 -17.31
N GLU A 147 -15.42 -13.98 -18.04
CA GLU A 147 -16.35 -14.93 -17.44
C GLU A 147 -15.62 -16.01 -16.61
N HIS A 148 -16.28 -16.48 -15.58
CA HIS A 148 -15.72 -17.48 -14.65
C HIS A 148 -14.43 -17.05 -13.95
N THR A 149 -14.28 -15.75 -13.68
CA THR A 149 -13.20 -15.23 -12.82
C THR A 149 -13.52 -15.56 -11.36
N ASP A 150 -12.58 -16.18 -10.66
CA ASP A 150 -12.75 -16.55 -9.25
C ASP A 150 -12.40 -15.38 -8.30
N LEU A 151 -11.44 -14.54 -8.70
CA LEU A 151 -10.89 -13.47 -7.87
C LEU A 151 -10.52 -12.24 -8.68
N VAL A 152 -10.90 -11.07 -8.20
CA VAL A 152 -10.40 -9.76 -8.68
C VAL A 152 -9.60 -9.12 -7.57
N ILE A 153 -8.36 -8.68 -7.85
CA ILE A 153 -7.49 -7.97 -6.91
C ILE A 153 -7.34 -6.52 -7.37
N LEU A 154 -7.64 -5.60 -6.46
CA LEU A 154 -7.57 -4.15 -6.64
C LEU A 154 -6.78 -3.53 -5.48
N CYS A 155 -5.86 -2.62 -5.77
CA CYS A 155 -5.23 -1.76 -4.75
C CYS A 155 -5.89 -0.38 -4.76
N ASN A 156 -6.38 0.09 -3.60
CA ASN A 156 -7.14 1.34 -3.50
C ASN A 156 -6.82 2.14 -2.22
N PRO A 157 -6.11 3.28 -2.30
CA PRO A 157 -5.43 3.87 -3.47
C PRO A 157 -4.35 2.99 -4.05
N ASN A 158 -4.18 3.05 -5.37
CA ASN A 158 -3.27 2.17 -6.08
C ASN A 158 -1.80 2.58 -5.93
N ASN A 159 -0.94 1.60 -5.83
CA ASN A 159 0.51 1.74 -5.96
C ASN A 159 0.95 1.13 -7.30
N PRO A 160 1.53 1.90 -8.25
CA PRO A 160 2.24 3.17 -8.04
C PRO A 160 1.43 4.43 -8.41
N THR A 161 0.20 4.34 -8.92
CA THR A 161 -0.47 5.46 -9.57
C THR A 161 -1.14 6.44 -8.61
N SER A 162 -1.35 6.06 -7.35
CA SER A 162 -2.16 6.80 -6.36
C SER A 162 -3.62 7.04 -6.76
N GLY A 163 -4.06 6.50 -7.90
CA GLY A 163 -5.46 6.54 -8.33
C GLY A 163 -6.35 5.78 -7.35
N ALA A 164 -7.57 6.26 -7.14
CA ALA A 164 -8.53 5.62 -6.25
C ALA A 164 -9.93 5.60 -6.84
N LEU A 165 -10.66 4.52 -6.57
CA LEU A 165 -12.10 4.42 -6.76
C LEU A 165 -12.82 4.98 -5.53
N HIS A 166 -13.90 5.72 -5.75
CA HIS A 166 -14.77 6.19 -4.67
C HIS A 166 -15.74 5.10 -4.22
N LYS A 167 -16.31 5.29 -3.04
CA LYS A 167 -17.19 4.33 -2.36
C LYS A 167 -18.35 3.85 -3.23
N GLU A 168 -18.91 4.72 -4.07
CA GLU A 168 -19.97 4.35 -5.01
C GLU A 168 -19.49 3.32 -6.03
N GLU A 169 -18.30 3.53 -6.62
CA GLU A 169 -17.68 2.60 -7.56
C GLU A 169 -17.30 1.28 -6.87
N LEU A 170 -16.76 1.36 -5.64
CA LEU A 170 -16.44 0.18 -4.83
C LEU A 170 -17.67 -0.64 -4.48
N THR A 171 -18.79 0.03 -4.13
CA THR A 171 -20.08 -0.62 -3.88
C THR A 171 -20.61 -1.32 -5.12
N LYS A 172 -20.48 -0.67 -6.29
CA LYS A 172 -20.89 -1.24 -7.58
C LYS A 172 -20.08 -2.50 -7.95
N LEU A 173 -18.76 -2.48 -7.70
CA LEU A 173 -17.91 -3.66 -7.88
C LEU A 173 -18.31 -4.79 -6.94
N ALA A 174 -18.49 -4.49 -5.64
CA ALA A 174 -18.86 -5.48 -4.63
C ALA A 174 -20.22 -6.15 -4.97
N ASP A 175 -21.23 -5.35 -5.36
CA ASP A 175 -22.53 -5.87 -5.78
C ASP A 175 -22.44 -6.76 -7.03
N ALA A 176 -21.70 -6.32 -8.05
CA ALA A 176 -21.55 -7.08 -9.29
C ALA A 176 -20.84 -8.42 -9.05
N TYR A 177 -19.75 -8.42 -8.27
CA TYR A 177 -18.98 -9.62 -8.03
C TYR A 177 -19.64 -10.57 -7.03
N GLN A 178 -20.40 -10.08 -6.07
CA GLN A 178 -21.24 -10.93 -5.23
C GLN A 178 -22.30 -11.69 -6.06
N LYS A 179 -22.92 -11.02 -7.05
CA LYS A 179 -23.90 -11.66 -7.94
C LYS A 179 -23.27 -12.71 -8.87
N SER A 180 -22.03 -12.53 -9.28
CA SER A 180 -21.31 -13.50 -10.14
C SER A 180 -20.61 -14.61 -9.35
N GLY A 181 -20.54 -14.52 -8.02
CA GLY A 181 -19.79 -15.45 -7.16
C GLY A 181 -18.26 -15.24 -7.23
N THR A 182 -17.81 -14.09 -7.76
CA THR A 182 -16.40 -13.71 -7.84
C THR A 182 -15.98 -13.03 -6.54
N PHE A 183 -14.85 -13.39 -5.95
CA PHE A 183 -14.29 -12.65 -4.82
C PHE A 183 -13.66 -11.33 -5.30
N LEU A 184 -13.90 -10.25 -4.54
CA LEU A 184 -13.23 -8.97 -4.71
C LEU A 184 -12.29 -8.73 -3.52
N MET A 185 -10.99 -8.71 -3.77
CA MET A 185 -9.97 -8.38 -2.78
C MET A 185 -9.43 -6.98 -3.02
N ILE A 186 -9.58 -6.11 -2.04
CA ILE A 186 -9.13 -4.72 -2.10
C ILE A 186 -8.00 -4.51 -1.09
N ASP A 187 -6.81 -4.20 -1.60
CA ASP A 187 -5.68 -3.79 -0.77
C ASP A 187 -5.75 -2.28 -0.49
N GLU A 188 -6.07 -1.94 0.74
CA GLU A 188 -6.19 -0.56 1.23
C GLU A 188 -4.95 -0.10 2.02
N THR A 189 -3.76 -0.60 1.71
CA THR A 189 -2.51 -0.25 2.41
C THR A 189 -2.23 1.26 2.50
N TYR A 190 -2.82 2.06 1.61
CA TYR A 190 -2.58 3.51 1.53
C TYR A 190 -3.80 4.37 1.85
N VAL A 191 -4.95 3.77 2.15
CA VAL A 191 -6.22 4.49 2.32
C VAL A 191 -6.20 5.50 3.47
N GLU A 192 -5.51 5.16 4.55
CA GLU A 192 -5.44 6.00 5.76
C GLU A 192 -4.78 7.35 5.55
N PHE A 193 -3.92 7.49 4.54
CA PHE A 193 -3.23 8.75 4.21
C PHE A 193 -4.15 9.81 3.62
N SER A 194 -5.30 9.41 3.07
CA SER A 194 -6.26 10.35 2.51
C SER A 194 -7.08 11.03 3.61
N LEU A 195 -7.23 12.36 3.53
CA LEU A 195 -8.22 13.10 4.34
C LEU A 195 -9.65 12.64 4.05
N ARG A 196 -9.88 12.06 2.87
CA ARG A 196 -11.17 11.51 2.41
C ARG A 196 -11.18 9.99 2.46
N SER A 197 -10.49 9.39 3.44
CA SER A 197 -10.38 7.93 3.56
C SER A 197 -11.74 7.21 3.57
N ASP A 198 -12.77 7.81 4.17
CA ASP A 198 -14.11 7.24 4.22
C ASP A 198 -14.83 7.23 2.85
N ASP A 199 -14.44 8.15 1.95
CA ASP A 199 -15.00 8.24 0.59
C ASP A 199 -14.38 7.21 -0.37
N ILE A 200 -13.22 6.67 -0.05
CA ILE A 200 -12.44 5.76 -0.91
C ILE A 200 -12.18 4.39 -0.28
N SER A 201 -12.75 4.13 0.90
CA SER A 201 -12.62 2.84 1.59
C SER A 201 -13.82 1.93 1.38
N ALA A 202 -13.53 0.65 1.20
CA ALA A 202 -14.51 -0.43 1.20
C ALA A 202 -14.67 -1.13 2.57
N ALA A 203 -13.95 -0.70 3.61
CA ALA A 203 -13.92 -1.38 4.91
C ALA A 203 -15.33 -1.60 5.50
N ALA A 204 -16.17 -0.55 5.53
CA ALA A 204 -17.53 -0.68 6.04
C ALA A 204 -18.46 -1.53 5.15
N LEU A 205 -18.15 -1.67 3.85
CA LEU A 205 -18.91 -2.52 2.92
C LEU A 205 -18.75 -4.01 3.25
N THR A 206 -17.64 -4.41 3.90
CA THR A 206 -17.41 -5.80 4.31
C THR A 206 -18.42 -6.33 5.32
N ASN A 207 -19.23 -5.46 5.93
CA ASN A 207 -20.34 -5.89 6.79
C ASN A 207 -21.57 -6.40 6.00
N HIS A 208 -21.61 -6.16 4.68
CA HIS A 208 -22.79 -6.40 3.84
C HIS A 208 -22.50 -7.28 2.62
N PHE A 209 -21.26 -7.38 2.17
CA PHE A 209 -20.85 -8.11 0.98
C PHE A 209 -19.90 -9.26 1.38
N ASP A 210 -20.36 -10.49 1.32
CA ASP A 210 -19.60 -11.67 1.76
C ASP A 210 -18.53 -12.13 0.76
N HIS A 211 -18.59 -11.67 -0.50
CA HIS A 211 -17.52 -11.86 -1.50
C HIS A 211 -16.48 -10.73 -1.50
N LEU A 212 -16.57 -9.80 -0.54
CA LEU A 212 -15.61 -8.70 -0.39
C LEU A 212 -14.59 -9.01 0.71
N ILE A 213 -13.32 -8.79 0.38
CA ILE A 213 -12.17 -8.88 1.30
C ILE A 213 -11.42 -7.56 1.22
N VAL A 214 -11.19 -6.90 2.35
CA VAL A 214 -10.35 -5.71 2.44
C VAL A 214 -9.11 -6.03 3.25
N LEU A 215 -7.93 -5.74 2.70
CA LEU A 215 -6.64 -5.91 3.36
C LEU A 215 -6.09 -4.56 3.81
N ARG A 216 -5.61 -4.47 5.05
CA ARG A 216 -4.92 -3.28 5.58
C ARG A 216 -3.70 -3.67 6.41
N GLY A 217 -2.71 -2.80 6.45
CA GLY A 217 -1.48 -3.03 7.19
C GLY A 217 -0.94 -1.79 7.88
N THR A 218 -0.22 -1.98 8.98
CA THR A 218 0.32 -0.89 9.78
C THR A 218 1.67 -0.37 9.29
N SER A 219 2.24 -1.03 8.29
CA SER A 219 3.62 -0.77 7.83
C SER A 219 3.84 0.64 7.26
N LYS A 220 2.80 1.25 6.67
CA LYS A 220 2.93 2.52 5.92
C LYS A 220 2.44 3.70 6.74
N PHE A 221 1.13 3.79 6.99
CA PHE A 221 0.53 4.90 7.72
C PHE A 221 1.01 4.97 9.17
N PHE A 222 1.03 3.85 9.88
CA PHE A 222 1.48 3.79 11.28
C PHE A 222 3.00 3.68 11.44
N ALA A 223 3.77 3.70 10.34
CA ALA A 223 5.24 3.64 10.34
C ALA A 223 5.83 2.45 11.13
N THR A 224 5.16 1.30 11.09
CA THR A 224 5.56 0.10 11.84
C THR A 224 5.86 -1.12 10.95
N PRO A 225 6.71 -1.00 9.90
CA PRO A 225 6.98 -2.15 9.01
C PRO A 225 7.62 -3.33 9.75
N GLY A 226 8.41 -3.08 10.79
CA GLY A 226 9.06 -4.12 11.61
C GLY A 226 8.12 -4.81 12.60
N LEU A 227 6.97 -4.22 12.91
CA LEU A 227 5.98 -4.79 13.85
C LEU A 227 5.28 -6.03 13.27
N ARG A 228 5.20 -6.10 11.94
CA ARG A 228 4.54 -7.18 11.21
C ARG A 228 3.07 -7.35 11.60
N LEU A 229 2.29 -6.28 11.59
CA LEU A 229 0.85 -6.30 11.86
C LEU A 229 0.07 -5.89 10.61
N GLY A 230 -0.90 -6.71 10.24
CA GLY A 230 -1.93 -6.45 9.24
C GLY A 230 -3.25 -7.06 9.67
N TYR A 231 -4.31 -6.69 8.98
CA TYR A 231 -5.62 -7.26 9.19
C TYR A 231 -6.41 -7.29 7.88
N ALA A 232 -7.32 -8.25 7.83
CA ALA A 232 -8.31 -8.36 6.77
C ALA A 232 -9.71 -8.22 7.35
N LEU A 233 -10.62 -7.69 6.53
CA LEU A 233 -12.02 -7.53 6.85
C LEU A 233 -12.85 -8.31 5.84
N THR A 234 -13.75 -9.17 6.31
CA THR A 234 -14.73 -9.88 5.49
C THR A 234 -15.85 -10.43 6.37
N CYS A 235 -17.07 -10.50 5.87
CA CYS A 235 -18.16 -11.19 6.57
C CYS A 235 -18.46 -12.58 6.00
N ASN A 236 -17.58 -13.10 5.12
CA ASN A 236 -17.77 -14.43 4.52
C ASN A 236 -17.59 -15.53 5.59
N PRO A 237 -18.65 -16.32 5.93
CA PRO A 237 -18.56 -17.29 7.01
C PRO A 237 -17.56 -18.42 6.73
N SER A 238 -17.43 -18.84 5.46
CA SER A 238 -16.50 -19.90 5.06
C SER A 238 -15.05 -19.47 5.18
N LEU A 239 -14.73 -18.22 4.78
CA LEU A 239 -13.38 -17.66 4.92
C LEU A 239 -13.02 -17.45 6.38
N LEU A 240 -13.95 -16.93 7.21
CA LEU A 240 -13.74 -16.76 8.65
C LEU A 240 -13.47 -18.11 9.35
N ALA A 241 -14.28 -19.12 9.07
CA ALA A 241 -14.09 -20.47 9.63
C ALA A 241 -12.77 -21.10 9.15
N SER A 242 -12.44 -20.96 7.85
CA SER A 242 -11.20 -21.47 7.28
C SER A 242 -9.98 -20.80 7.89
N ALA A 243 -9.99 -19.47 8.02
CA ALA A 243 -8.90 -18.72 8.66
C ALA A 243 -8.65 -19.21 10.09
N SER A 244 -9.71 -19.38 10.88
CA SER A 244 -9.62 -19.90 12.26
C SER A 244 -9.04 -21.33 12.33
N SER A 245 -9.17 -22.11 11.28
CA SER A 245 -8.68 -23.50 11.24
C SER A 245 -7.24 -23.65 10.74
N VAL A 246 -6.77 -22.70 9.90
CA VAL A 246 -5.46 -22.81 9.25
C VAL A 246 -4.42 -21.87 9.84
N GLN A 247 -4.83 -20.80 10.54
CA GLN A 247 -3.88 -19.92 11.23
C GLN A 247 -3.33 -20.59 12.49
N ASP A 248 -2.03 -20.43 12.72
CA ASP A 248 -1.40 -20.87 13.96
C ASP A 248 -1.94 -20.09 15.16
N PRO A 249 -2.10 -20.73 16.34
CA PRO A 249 -2.36 -20.03 17.57
C PRO A 249 -1.26 -18.98 17.84
N TRP A 250 -1.65 -17.81 18.36
CA TRP A 250 -0.71 -16.72 18.63
C TRP A 250 0.10 -16.24 17.42
N ASN A 251 -0.50 -16.28 16.22
CA ASN A 251 0.13 -15.83 14.96
C ASN A 251 0.60 -14.36 15.02
N ILE A 252 -0.04 -13.51 15.83
CA ILE A 252 0.39 -12.13 16.08
C ILE A 252 1.19 -12.07 17.38
N ASN A 253 2.38 -11.50 17.33
CA ASN A 253 3.23 -11.37 18.51
C ASN A 253 2.67 -10.37 19.54
N SER A 254 3.03 -10.54 20.82
CA SER A 254 2.51 -9.74 21.92
C SER A 254 2.85 -8.25 21.84
N VAL A 255 3.98 -7.90 21.20
CA VAL A 255 4.34 -6.49 20.93
C VAL A 255 3.37 -5.88 19.92
N ALA A 256 3.04 -6.61 18.86
CA ALA A 256 2.10 -6.16 17.84
C ALA A 256 0.67 -6.02 18.39
N GLU A 257 0.23 -6.93 19.25
CA GLU A 257 -1.04 -6.82 19.96
C GLU A 257 -1.09 -5.57 20.82
N THR A 258 -0.09 -5.36 21.69
CA THR A 258 -0.02 -4.22 22.61
C THR A 258 0.05 -2.90 21.87
N VAL A 259 0.98 -2.76 20.91
CA VAL A 259 1.17 -1.53 20.13
C VAL A 259 -0.05 -1.26 19.25
N GLY A 260 -0.59 -2.30 18.61
CA GLY A 260 -1.76 -2.20 17.74
C GLY A 260 -3.00 -1.71 18.49
N SER A 261 -3.30 -2.28 19.65
CA SER A 261 -4.45 -1.87 20.46
C SER A 261 -4.44 -0.39 20.86
N ILE A 262 -3.25 0.22 20.93
CA ILE A 262 -3.09 1.63 21.29
C ILE A 262 -3.09 2.52 20.04
N MET A 263 -2.33 2.18 19.00
CA MET A 263 -2.12 3.07 17.85
C MET A 263 -3.40 3.29 17.03
N PHE A 264 -4.30 2.29 16.92
CA PHE A 264 -5.57 2.46 16.22
C PHE A 264 -6.53 3.42 16.95
N THR A 265 -6.32 3.66 18.26
CA THR A 265 -7.10 4.59 19.07
C THR A 265 -6.42 5.94 19.29
N ASP A 266 -5.19 6.13 18.82
CA ASP A 266 -4.42 7.37 18.95
C ASP A 266 -4.85 8.40 17.88
N ARG A 267 -5.98 9.06 18.13
CA ARG A 267 -6.56 10.02 17.19
C ARG A 267 -5.66 11.22 16.93
N GLU A 268 -4.90 11.68 17.92
CA GLU A 268 -3.97 12.81 17.75
C GLU A 268 -2.88 12.46 16.74
N TYR A 269 -2.30 11.27 16.86
CA TYR A 269 -1.30 10.78 15.91
C TYR A 269 -1.90 10.62 14.50
N ILE A 270 -3.10 10.03 14.39
CA ILE A 270 -3.77 9.82 13.10
C ILE A 270 -4.04 11.16 12.39
N HIS A 271 -4.53 12.16 13.11
CA HIS A 271 -4.74 13.51 12.56
C HIS A 271 -3.41 14.16 12.16
N LEU A 272 -2.41 14.12 13.03
CA LEU A 272 -1.08 14.68 12.74
C LEU A 272 -0.46 14.11 11.46
N VAL A 273 -0.54 12.79 11.26
CA VAL A 273 -0.04 12.14 10.05
C VAL A 273 -0.79 12.63 8.82
N ARG A 274 -2.13 12.64 8.86
CA ARG A 274 -2.96 13.08 7.73
C ARG A 274 -2.70 14.53 7.35
N ASP A 275 -2.69 15.42 8.32
CA ASP A 275 -2.44 16.85 8.10
C ASP A 275 -1.04 17.10 7.52
N THR A 276 -0.04 16.42 8.06
CA THR A 276 1.34 16.51 7.54
C THR A 276 1.40 16.01 6.10
N MET A 277 0.81 14.86 5.80
CA MET A 277 0.85 14.29 4.44
C MET A 277 0.10 15.17 3.43
N GLU A 278 -1.01 15.78 3.80
CA GLU A 278 -1.73 16.71 2.93
C GLU A 278 -0.91 17.99 2.66
N GLN A 279 -0.24 18.54 3.67
CA GLN A 279 0.65 19.68 3.49
C GLN A 279 1.80 19.36 2.54
N GLU A 280 2.46 18.22 2.73
CA GLU A 280 3.58 17.80 1.90
C GLU A 280 3.16 17.41 0.47
N LYS A 281 1.98 16.82 0.31
CA LYS A 281 1.36 16.60 -1.00
C LYS A 281 1.23 17.93 -1.76
N ASN A 282 0.59 18.93 -1.15
CA ASN A 282 0.37 20.24 -1.77
C ASN A 282 1.69 20.91 -2.14
N TYR A 283 2.71 20.80 -1.29
CA TYR A 283 4.05 21.32 -1.56
C TYR A 283 4.68 20.62 -2.77
N ILE A 284 4.71 19.28 -2.81
CA ILE A 284 5.36 18.51 -3.88
C ILE A 284 4.63 18.71 -5.22
N GLU A 285 3.30 18.70 -5.23
CA GLU A 285 2.51 18.97 -6.43
C GLU A 285 2.82 20.36 -6.99
N ALA A 286 2.87 21.40 -6.14
CA ALA A 286 3.21 22.74 -6.52
C ALA A 286 4.70 22.90 -6.98
N ALA A 287 5.61 22.13 -6.41
CA ALA A 287 7.01 22.14 -6.82
C ALA A 287 7.22 21.46 -8.17
N LEU A 288 6.63 20.28 -8.38
CA LEU A 288 6.71 19.53 -9.64
C LEU A 288 6.04 20.28 -10.80
N SER A 289 4.93 20.99 -10.56
CA SER A 289 4.24 21.77 -11.59
C SER A 289 5.07 22.94 -12.16
N LYS A 290 6.12 23.38 -11.45
CA LYS A 290 7.05 24.41 -11.92
C LYS A 290 8.16 23.86 -12.81
N ILE A 291 8.34 22.56 -12.87
CA ILE A 291 9.37 21.91 -13.70
C ILE A 291 8.74 21.63 -15.08
N GLU A 292 9.27 22.30 -16.09
CA GLU A 292 8.75 22.21 -17.45
C GLU A 292 8.73 20.76 -17.98
N GLY A 293 7.60 20.36 -18.52
CA GLY A 293 7.40 19.03 -19.15
C GLY A 293 7.19 17.86 -18.17
N ILE A 294 7.23 18.08 -16.86
CA ILE A 294 6.77 17.07 -15.90
C ILE A 294 5.24 17.02 -15.92
N LYS A 295 4.68 15.81 -16.02
CA LYS A 295 3.26 15.54 -15.81
C LYS A 295 3.09 14.79 -14.47
N THR A 296 2.24 15.26 -13.58
CA THR A 296 1.82 14.56 -12.37
C THR A 296 0.42 13.97 -12.54
N PHE A 297 0.08 12.99 -11.69
CA PHE A 297 -1.21 12.30 -11.72
C PHE A 297 -1.93 12.45 -10.36
N PRO A 298 -3.26 12.20 -10.30
CA PRO A 298 -4.04 12.37 -9.08
C PRO A 298 -3.46 11.64 -7.86
N VAL A 299 -3.48 12.29 -6.70
CA VAL A 299 -2.90 11.77 -5.46
C VAL A 299 -4.00 11.52 -4.42
N ASN A 300 -4.14 10.27 -4.00
CA ASN A 300 -5.10 9.84 -2.96
C ASN A 300 -4.42 9.14 -1.76
N GLY A 301 -3.10 8.96 -1.80
CA GLY A 301 -2.29 8.39 -0.72
C GLY A 301 -1.11 9.29 -0.37
N ASN A 302 -0.03 8.71 0.13
CA ASN A 302 1.23 9.41 0.43
C ASN A 302 2.28 9.29 -0.67
N ILE A 303 1.86 9.01 -1.89
CA ILE A 303 2.74 8.84 -3.05
C ILE A 303 2.22 9.65 -4.24
N ILE A 304 3.14 10.18 -5.03
CA ILE A 304 2.84 10.81 -6.31
C ILE A 304 3.54 10.06 -7.43
N LEU A 305 2.78 9.77 -8.51
CA LEU A 305 3.33 9.33 -9.78
C LEU A 305 3.63 10.56 -10.64
N ALA A 306 4.82 10.62 -11.21
CA ALA A 306 5.20 11.69 -12.13
C ALA A 306 5.85 11.10 -13.40
N LYS A 307 5.57 11.72 -14.55
CA LYS A 307 6.18 11.38 -15.82
C LYS A 307 7.22 12.45 -16.19
N LEU A 308 8.43 12.00 -16.50
CA LEU A 308 9.54 12.86 -16.89
C LEU A 308 9.35 13.47 -18.29
N PRO A 309 9.93 14.64 -18.58
CA PRO A 309 9.83 15.31 -19.88
C PRO A 309 10.33 14.42 -21.03
N LYS A 310 9.73 14.57 -22.21
CA LYS A 310 10.17 13.82 -23.41
C LYS A 310 11.57 14.27 -23.83
N GLY A 311 12.47 13.28 -24.03
CA GLY A 311 13.86 13.55 -24.44
C GLY A 311 14.79 13.95 -23.30
N SER A 312 14.30 13.96 -22.04
CA SER A 312 15.12 14.12 -20.84
C SER A 312 15.64 12.76 -20.35
N LEU A 313 16.12 12.73 -19.11
CA LEU A 313 16.57 11.52 -18.42
C LEU A 313 15.46 10.46 -18.35
N THR A 314 15.85 9.19 -18.40
CA THR A 314 15.00 8.08 -17.98
C THR A 314 14.86 8.06 -16.45
N SER A 315 13.86 7.34 -15.96
CA SER A 315 13.64 7.18 -14.51
C SER A 315 14.82 6.48 -13.81
N ASP A 316 15.53 5.59 -14.50
CA ASP A 316 16.71 4.89 -13.97
C ASP A 316 17.94 5.82 -13.93
N GLU A 317 18.13 6.69 -14.93
CA GLU A 317 19.19 7.70 -14.92
C GLU A 317 18.96 8.73 -13.83
N LEU A 318 17.72 9.21 -13.67
CA LEU A 318 17.37 10.10 -12.58
C LEU A 318 17.58 9.44 -11.22
N PHE A 319 17.19 8.17 -11.07
CA PHE A 319 17.47 7.39 -9.87
C PHE A 319 18.97 7.35 -9.54
N ASP A 320 19.85 7.06 -10.53
CA ASP A 320 21.31 7.00 -10.34
C ASP A 320 21.91 8.34 -9.88
N ILE A 321 21.39 9.45 -10.42
CA ILE A 321 21.80 10.80 -10.01
C ILE A 321 21.38 11.10 -8.56
N LEU A 322 20.14 10.79 -8.19
CA LEU A 322 19.59 11.13 -6.89
C LEU A 322 20.13 10.23 -5.77
N ILE A 323 20.30 8.93 -6.04
CA ILE A 323 20.84 8.02 -5.03
C ILE A 323 22.27 8.38 -4.63
N ARG A 324 23.10 8.86 -5.56
CA ARG A 324 24.46 9.39 -5.25
C ARG A 324 24.46 10.61 -4.35
N GLN A 325 23.31 11.29 -4.25
CA GLN A 325 23.08 12.40 -3.33
C GLN A 325 22.36 11.95 -2.03
N GLY A 326 22.23 10.62 -1.81
CA GLY A 326 21.56 10.07 -0.64
C GLY A 326 20.03 10.15 -0.70
N MET A 327 19.43 10.23 -1.89
CA MET A 327 17.97 10.28 -2.06
C MET A 327 17.51 9.12 -2.95
N MET A 328 16.73 8.21 -2.37
CA MET A 328 16.23 7.03 -3.07
C MET A 328 14.78 7.23 -3.51
N ILE A 329 14.55 7.45 -4.80
CA ILE A 329 13.21 7.46 -5.41
C ILE A 329 12.86 6.08 -5.98
N ARG A 330 11.62 5.87 -6.46
CA ARG A 330 11.22 4.67 -7.17
C ARG A 330 11.20 4.91 -8.69
N SER A 331 12.11 4.30 -9.44
CA SER A 331 11.93 4.11 -10.87
C SER A 331 10.78 3.12 -11.11
N CYS A 332 9.88 3.46 -12.02
CA CYS A 332 8.70 2.65 -12.32
C CYS A 332 8.91 1.67 -13.50
N THR A 333 10.13 1.45 -13.96
CA THR A 333 10.45 0.54 -15.09
C THR A 333 9.96 -0.89 -14.87
N SER A 334 9.87 -1.34 -13.61
CA SER A 334 9.34 -2.66 -13.27
C SER A 334 7.82 -2.79 -13.34
N PHE A 335 7.10 -1.68 -13.47
CA PHE A 335 5.66 -1.67 -13.72
C PHE A 335 5.45 -1.62 -15.25
N ALA A 336 5.34 -2.78 -15.89
CA ALA A 336 5.41 -2.93 -17.35
C ALA A 336 4.60 -1.90 -18.16
N PRO A 337 3.36 -1.51 -17.80
CA PRO A 337 2.60 -0.51 -18.55
C PRO A 337 3.14 0.92 -18.46
N LEU A 338 4.03 1.24 -17.50
CA LEU A 338 4.52 2.60 -17.29
C LEU A 338 5.77 2.93 -18.11
N GLY A 339 6.68 1.96 -18.26
CA GLY A 339 7.94 2.17 -18.99
C GLY A 339 8.97 2.99 -18.19
N ASP A 340 9.93 3.59 -18.93
CA ASP A 340 11.18 4.14 -18.37
C ASP A 340 11.13 5.65 -18.06
N ARG A 341 9.96 6.27 -18.16
CA ARG A 341 9.81 7.72 -17.92
C ARG A 341 9.01 8.06 -16.68
N PHE A 342 8.54 7.05 -15.94
CA PHE A 342 7.73 7.26 -14.75
C PHE A 342 8.55 7.05 -13.50
N ILE A 343 8.38 7.98 -12.55
CA ILE A 343 8.92 7.89 -11.20
C ILE A 343 7.78 7.94 -10.18
N ARG A 344 7.96 7.28 -9.06
CA ARG A 344 7.09 7.39 -7.89
C ARG A 344 7.89 7.91 -6.71
N ILE A 345 7.31 8.89 -6.01
CA ILE A 345 7.91 9.55 -4.85
C ILE A 345 6.90 9.47 -3.71
N CYS A 346 7.31 9.03 -2.51
CA CYS A 346 6.50 9.21 -1.31
C CYS A 346 6.88 10.50 -0.60
N PHE A 347 5.96 11.02 0.22
CA PHE A 347 6.17 12.26 0.96
C PHE A 347 6.97 11.98 2.23
N MET A 348 8.00 12.78 2.46
CA MET A 348 8.91 12.71 3.60
C MET A 348 8.82 13.98 4.45
N SER A 349 9.81 14.28 5.28
CA SER A 349 9.87 15.55 5.99
C SER A 349 9.90 16.73 5.00
N HIS A 350 9.42 17.90 5.41
CA HIS A 350 9.43 19.09 4.54
C HIS A 350 10.84 19.41 4.02
N GLU A 351 11.85 19.34 4.90
CA GLU A 351 13.25 19.59 4.53
C GLU A 351 13.73 18.60 3.45
N ASP A 352 13.44 17.31 3.61
CA ASP A 352 13.80 16.29 2.64
C ASP A 352 13.07 16.47 1.31
N ASN A 353 11.78 16.82 1.34
CA ASN A 353 10.99 17.10 0.16
C ASN A 353 11.52 18.31 -0.62
N VAL A 354 11.88 19.39 0.07
CA VAL A 354 12.53 20.58 -0.53
C VAL A 354 13.85 20.20 -1.21
N ARG A 355 14.68 19.41 -0.52
CA ARG A 355 15.96 18.91 -1.05
C ARG A 355 15.75 18.05 -2.30
N LEU A 356 14.78 17.13 -2.27
CA LEU A 356 14.47 16.28 -3.42
C LEU A 356 13.99 17.08 -4.62
N MET A 357 13.03 18.00 -4.43
CA MET A 357 12.49 18.81 -5.54
C MET A 357 13.57 19.64 -6.22
N LYS A 358 14.47 20.25 -5.45
CA LYS A 358 15.62 21.00 -5.97
C LYS A 358 16.60 20.10 -6.74
N ALA A 359 16.83 18.88 -6.26
CA ALA A 359 17.72 17.93 -6.92
C ALA A 359 17.14 17.43 -8.25
N ILE A 360 15.83 17.15 -8.31
CA ILE A 360 15.13 16.77 -9.55
C ILE A 360 15.21 17.93 -10.57
N GLU A 361 14.87 19.14 -10.16
CA GLU A 361 14.94 20.32 -11.04
C GLU A 361 16.34 20.50 -11.64
N ASN A 362 17.39 20.41 -10.82
CA ASN A 362 18.78 20.52 -11.26
C ASN A 362 19.20 19.41 -12.21
N ALA A 363 18.77 18.16 -11.95
CA ALA A 363 19.10 17.02 -12.80
C ALA A 363 18.43 17.12 -14.19
N LEU A 364 17.24 17.69 -14.28
CA LEU A 364 16.51 17.83 -15.55
C LEU A 364 16.92 19.05 -16.37
N LYS A 365 17.69 19.99 -15.81
CA LYS A 365 18.25 21.15 -16.52
C LYS A 365 19.59 20.85 -17.20
N GLN A 366 20.22 19.73 -16.90
CA GLN A 366 21.49 19.29 -17.49
C GLN A 366 21.25 18.57 -18.81
#